data_7356de36dd1259a6e0d8fdc86a7e120a
#
_entry.id   7356de36dd1259a6e0d8fdc86a7e120a
#
_cell.length_a   1.000
_cell.length_b   1.000
_cell.length_c   1.000
_cell.angle_alpha   90.00
_cell.angle_beta   90.00
_cell.angle_gamma   90.00
#
_symmetry.space_group_name_H-M   'P 1'
#
loop_
_entity.id
_entity.type
_entity.pdbx_description
1 polymer ?
#
loop_
_entity_poly.entity_id
_entity_poly.type
_entity_poly.pdbx_seq_one_letter_code
_entity_poly.pdbx_strand_id
1 'polypeptide(L)'
;MERWKTEKTELLLDTPWVKVRRDRVVLPNGVKMDDFYAITIRDASAIVALDEEGNVILKREYRYCYDRELLEIPAGAFNDGETDPLVVAKRELLEETGYSSDHWEYLGPTVESSAKMTNTMHIFLARDCRKVASQHLDETEELTVELVPMEKAVEMVMTNEICCNSSAHGILRAARMLETE
;
A
#
# COMPACT_ATOMS: atom_id res chain seq x y z
N MET A 1 19.05 4.25 -20.57
CA MET A 1 19.54 2.88 -20.31
C MET A 1 18.86 1.92 -21.26
N GLU A 2 19.60 0.96 -21.82
CA GLU A 2 19.01 -0.12 -22.59
C GLU A 2 18.26 -1.11 -21.68
N ARG A 3 17.19 -1.72 -22.23
CA ARG A 3 16.40 -2.72 -21.50
C ARG A 3 17.10 -4.07 -21.51
N TRP A 4 16.92 -4.83 -20.43
CA TRP A 4 17.32 -6.23 -20.41
C TRP A 4 16.43 -7.04 -21.36
N LYS A 5 17.01 -8.06 -21.99
CA LYS A 5 16.29 -8.97 -22.87
C LYS A 5 15.93 -10.25 -22.12
N THR A 6 14.65 -10.59 -22.05
CA THR A 6 14.20 -11.88 -21.54
C THR A 6 14.31 -12.92 -22.63
N GLU A 7 15.08 -14.00 -22.39
CA GLU A 7 15.22 -15.14 -23.30
C GLU A 7 14.22 -16.25 -22.98
N LYS A 8 13.91 -16.45 -21.69
CA LYS A 8 12.99 -17.50 -21.23
C LYS A 8 12.32 -17.07 -19.93
N THR A 9 11.05 -17.41 -19.80
CA THR A 9 10.28 -17.30 -18.55
C THR A 9 9.76 -18.67 -18.16
N GLU A 10 9.87 -18.99 -16.87
CA GLU A 10 9.31 -20.19 -16.26
C GLU A 10 8.47 -19.79 -15.05
N LEU A 11 7.21 -20.19 -15.03
CA LEU A 11 6.30 -19.96 -13.92
C LEU A 11 6.52 -21.07 -12.89
N LEU A 12 6.95 -20.70 -11.68
CA LEU A 12 7.28 -21.64 -10.60
C LEU A 12 6.13 -21.81 -9.63
N LEU A 13 5.37 -20.75 -9.39
CA LEU A 13 4.17 -20.74 -8.56
C LEU A 13 3.11 -19.88 -9.24
N ASP A 14 1.89 -20.40 -9.31
CA ASP A 14 0.72 -19.71 -9.86
C ASP A 14 -0.47 -19.94 -8.96
N THR A 15 -0.80 -18.94 -8.14
CA THR A 15 -1.96 -18.95 -7.26
C THR A 15 -2.77 -17.66 -7.48
N PRO A 16 -4.02 -17.57 -7.00
CA PRO A 16 -4.79 -16.32 -7.07
C PRO A 16 -4.12 -15.14 -6.34
N TRP A 17 -3.26 -15.42 -5.36
CA TRP A 17 -2.66 -14.42 -4.45
C TRP A 17 -1.26 -14.01 -4.84
N VAL A 18 -0.45 -14.99 -5.31
CA VAL A 18 0.95 -14.75 -5.63
C VAL A 18 1.38 -15.60 -6.81
N LYS A 19 2.14 -15.00 -7.73
CA LYS A 19 2.83 -15.69 -8.80
C LYS A 19 4.33 -15.47 -8.66
N VAL A 20 5.10 -16.53 -8.86
CA VAL A 20 6.57 -16.46 -8.87
C VAL A 20 7.06 -17.00 -10.20
N ARG A 21 7.84 -16.20 -10.93
CA ARG A 21 8.49 -16.64 -12.15
C ARG A 21 10.01 -16.57 -12.03
N ARG A 22 10.68 -17.43 -12.76
CA ARG A 22 12.11 -17.40 -13.00
C ARG A 22 12.37 -17.01 -14.44
N ASP A 23 13.10 -15.94 -14.66
CA ASP A 23 13.47 -15.44 -15.98
C ASP A 23 14.96 -15.71 -16.25
N ARG A 24 15.27 -16.14 -17.50
CA ARG A 24 16.60 -16.03 -18.07
C ARG A 24 16.68 -14.69 -18.78
N VAL A 25 17.62 -13.85 -18.39
CA VAL A 25 17.78 -12.50 -18.95
C VAL A 25 19.20 -12.25 -19.45
N VAL A 26 19.31 -11.37 -20.43
CA VAL A 26 20.59 -10.84 -20.94
C VAL A 26 20.63 -9.36 -20.69
N LEU A 27 21.67 -8.94 -19.98
CA LEU A 27 21.94 -7.55 -19.68
C LEU A 27 22.53 -6.83 -20.91
N PRO A 28 22.48 -5.48 -20.99
CA PRO A 28 23.04 -4.73 -22.12
C PRO A 28 24.55 -4.96 -22.34
N ASN A 29 25.28 -5.31 -21.30
CA ASN A 29 26.71 -5.66 -21.37
C ASN A 29 26.98 -7.10 -21.81
N GLY A 30 25.94 -7.86 -22.20
CA GLY A 30 26.04 -9.25 -22.64
C GLY A 30 26.08 -10.30 -21.54
N VAL A 31 26.07 -9.90 -20.26
CA VAL A 31 26.03 -10.85 -19.15
C VAL A 31 24.67 -11.55 -19.15
N LYS A 32 24.70 -12.89 -19.02
CA LYS A 32 23.51 -13.72 -18.88
C LYS A 32 23.28 -14.09 -17.41
N MET A 33 22.01 -14.03 -17.01
CA MET A 33 21.54 -14.46 -15.69
C MET A 33 20.39 -15.45 -15.90
N ASP A 34 20.51 -16.66 -15.37
CA ASP A 34 19.55 -17.74 -15.57
C ASP A 34 18.49 -17.85 -14.46
N ASP A 35 18.62 -17.05 -13.41
CA ASP A 35 17.90 -17.18 -12.17
C ASP A 35 17.35 -15.82 -11.64
N PHE A 36 16.89 -14.97 -12.51
CA PHE A 36 16.19 -13.75 -12.09
C PHE A 36 14.75 -14.09 -11.67
N TYR A 37 14.50 -13.99 -10.36
CA TYR A 37 13.16 -14.24 -9.83
C TYR A 37 12.37 -12.95 -9.73
N ALA A 38 11.11 -13.00 -10.19
CA ALA A 38 10.14 -11.92 -10.05
C ALA A 38 8.86 -12.45 -9.40
N ILE A 39 8.30 -11.62 -8.52
CA ILE A 39 7.08 -11.91 -7.76
C ILE A 39 5.99 -10.95 -8.25
N THR A 40 4.82 -11.48 -8.57
CA THR A 40 3.63 -10.71 -8.90
C THR A 40 2.60 -10.97 -7.82
N ILE A 41 2.15 -9.91 -7.18
CA ILE A 41 0.96 -9.86 -6.31
C ILE A 41 -0.02 -8.85 -6.91
N ARG A 42 -1.21 -8.73 -6.34
CA ARG A 42 -2.20 -7.74 -6.79
C ARG A 42 -1.71 -6.31 -6.52
N ASP A 43 -2.12 -5.38 -7.35
CA ASP A 43 -2.01 -3.96 -7.06
C ASP A 43 -2.89 -3.63 -5.84
N ALA A 44 -2.59 -2.53 -5.16
CA ALA A 44 -3.31 -2.12 -3.96
C ALA A 44 -3.45 -0.61 -3.88
N SER A 45 -4.39 -0.15 -3.05
CA SER A 45 -4.55 1.26 -2.71
C SER A 45 -4.35 1.46 -1.21
N ALA A 46 -3.66 2.54 -0.84
CA ALA A 46 -3.44 2.96 0.55
C ALA A 46 -3.88 4.40 0.75
N ILE A 47 -4.41 4.72 1.90
CA ILE A 47 -5.13 5.97 2.14
C ILE A 47 -4.56 6.69 3.36
N VAL A 48 -3.99 7.88 3.16
CA VAL A 48 -3.81 8.83 4.26
C VAL A 48 -5.15 9.52 4.46
N ALA A 49 -5.91 9.05 5.44
CA ALA A 49 -7.23 9.58 5.75
C ALA A 49 -7.13 10.52 6.95
N LEU A 50 -7.68 11.74 6.79
CA LEU A 50 -7.74 12.76 7.83
C LEU A 50 -9.18 12.98 8.25
N ASP A 51 -9.44 12.92 9.55
CA ASP A 51 -10.74 13.32 10.10
C ASP A 51 -10.94 14.85 10.04
N GLU A 52 -12.08 15.33 10.52
CA GLU A 52 -12.43 16.77 10.52
C GLU A 52 -11.52 17.61 11.44
N GLU A 53 -10.85 17.00 12.41
CA GLU A 53 -9.88 17.61 13.33
C GLU A 53 -8.44 17.55 12.80
N GLY A 54 -8.20 16.88 11.65
CA GLY A 54 -6.89 16.72 11.03
C GLY A 54 -6.06 15.56 11.62
N ASN A 55 -6.68 14.66 12.38
CA ASN A 55 -6.01 13.44 12.81
C ASN A 55 -5.92 12.44 11.67
N VAL A 56 -4.79 11.75 11.58
CA VAL A 56 -4.61 10.61 10.68
C VAL A 56 -5.35 9.40 11.24
N ILE A 57 -6.19 8.78 10.43
CA ILE A 57 -6.87 7.53 10.75
C ILE A 57 -5.90 6.40 10.43
N LEU A 58 -5.42 5.74 11.47
CA LEU A 58 -4.51 4.60 11.38
C LEU A 58 -5.23 3.32 11.79
N LYS A 59 -4.68 2.18 11.36
CA LYS A 59 -5.09 0.85 11.82
C LYS A 59 -3.91 0.12 12.46
N ARG A 60 -4.17 -0.60 13.53
CA ARG A 60 -3.24 -1.52 14.17
C ARG A 60 -3.69 -2.94 13.87
N GLU A 61 -2.82 -3.72 13.25
CA GLU A 61 -3.13 -5.06 12.78
C GLU A 61 -1.94 -6.01 13.01
N TYR A 62 -2.22 -7.26 13.43
CA TYR A 62 -1.20 -8.29 13.52
C TYR A 62 -0.77 -8.74 12.12
N ARG A 63 0.53 -8.62 11.84
CA ARG A 63 1.11 -9.04 10.55
C ARG A 63 1.90 -10.33 10.72
N TYR A 64 1.30 -11.44 10.31
CA TYR A 64 1.86 -12.79 10.44
C TYR A 64 3.32 -12.90 9.96
N CYS A 65 3.67 -12.27 8.82
CA CYS A 65 5.02 -12.32 8.27
C CYS A 65 6.07 -11.63 9.16
N TYR A 66 5.65 -10.72 10.05
CA TYR A 66 6.52 -9.97 10.97
C TYR A 66 6.39 -10.43 12.42
N ASP A 67 5.42 -11.33 12.71
CA ASP A 67 5.11 -11.85 14.05
C ASP A 67 4.90 -10.74 15.09
N ARG A 68 4.23 -9.67 14.67
CA ARG A 68 3.89 -8.51 15.54
C ARG A 68 2.79 -7.67 14.94
N GLU A 69 2.21 -6.83 15.81
CA GLU A 69 1.32 -5.75 15.35
C GLU A 69 2.11 -4.64 14.66
N LEU A 70 1.58 -4.14 13.56
CA LEU A 70 2.05 -2.94 12.87
C LEU A 70 0.97 -1.87 12.90
N LEU A 71 1.41 -0.61 12.98
CA LEU A 71 0.56 0.55 12.82
C LEU A 71 0.71 1.07 11.39
N GLU A 72 -0.41 1.14 10.66
CA GLU A 72 -0.43 1.39 9.23
C GLU A 72 -1.59 2.31 8.85
N ILE A 73 -1.50 2.96 7.70
CA ILE A 73 -2.68 3.59 7.08
C ILE A 73 -3.61 2.52 6.50
N PRO A 74 -4.92 2.77 6.37
CA PRO A 74 -5.85 1.86 5.69
C PRO A 74 -5.35 1.52 4.28
N ALA A 75 -5.41 0.25 3.91
CA ALA A 75 -4.93 -0.21 2.61
C ALA A 75 -5.42 -1.61 2.29
N GLY A 76 -5.71 -1.86 1.02
CA GLY A 76 -6.02 -3.21 0.57
C GLY A 76 -5.83 -3.43 -0.92
N ALA A 77 -5.88 -4.70 -1.31
CA ALA A 77 -5.63 -5.14 -2.66
C ALA A 77 -6.88 -5.00 -3.55
N PHE A 78 -6.63 -4.91 -4.85
CA PHE A 78 -7.69 -4.98 -5.86
C PHE A 78 -8.37 -6.34 -5.85
N ASN A 79 -9.69 -6.35 -5.83
CA ASN A 79 -10.49 -7.55 -6.05
C ASN A 79 -10.54 -7.91 -7.55
N ASP A 80 -11.01 -9.11 -7.86
CA ASP A 80 -11.15 -9.55 -9.24
C ASP A 80 -12.13 -8.63 -10.00
N GLY A 81 -11.65 -8.03 -11.09
CA GLY A 81 -12.41 -7.10 -11.92
C GLY A 81 -12.32 -5.62 -11.51
N GLU A 82 -11.76 -5.29 -10.38
CA GLU A 82 -11.47 -3.90 -10.01
C GLU A 82 -10.30 -3.37 -10.86
N THR A 83 -10.45 -2.16 -11.37
CA THR A 83 -9.43 -1.49 -12.22
C THR A 83 -9.19 -0.03 -11.82
N ASP A 84 -10.08 0.56 -11.02
CA ASP A 84 -9.97 1.94 -10.56
C ASP A 84 -9.40 1.99 -9.13
N PRO A 85 -8.18 2.52 -8.95
CA PRO A 85 -7.56 2.62 -7.63
C PRO A 85 -8.36 3.42 -6.61
N LEU A 86 -9.14 4.42 -7.07
CA LEU A 86 -9.96 5.24 -6.18
C LEU A 86 -11.16 4.44 -5.63
N VAL A 87 -11.74 3.58 -6.44
CA VAL A 87 -12.83 2.68 -5.99
C VAL A 87 -12.32 1.77 -4.89
N VAL A 88 -11.15 1.15 -5.08
CA VAL A 88 -10.48 0.31 -4.07
C VAL A 88 -10.20 1.11 -2.80
N ALA A 89 -9.62 2.31 -2.92
CA ALA A 89 -9.31 3.16 -1.77
C ALA A 89 -10.56 3.51 -0.94
N LYS A 90 -11.67 3.84 -1.59
CA LYS A 90 -12.94 4.15 -0.92
C LYS A 90 -13.53 2.95 -0.21
N ARG A 91 -13.48 1.77 -0.82
CA ARG A 91 -13.94 0.51 -0.25
C ARG A 91 -13.12 0.17 0.99
N GLU A 92 -11.80 0.14 0.89
CA GLU A 92 -10.90 -0.22 1.99
C GLU A 92 -11.02 0.74 3.19
N LEU A 93 -11.08 2.06 2.95
CA LEU A 93 -11.28 3.02 4.01
C LEU A 93 -12.57 2.74 4.79
N LEU A 94 -13.66 2.47 4.06
CA LEU A 94 -14.96 2.20 4.69
C LEU A 94 -14.97 0.85 5.43
N GLU A 95 -14.47 -0.22 4.81
CA GLU A 95 -14.48 -1.57 5.36
C GLU A 95 -13.60 -1.66 6.62
N GLU A 96 -12.35 -1.20 6.53
CA GLU A 96 -11.39 -1.30 7.63
C GLU A 96 -11.67 -0.33 8.77
N THR A 97 -12.21 0.87 8.49
CA THR A 97 -12.31 1.92 9.51
C THR A 97 -13.73 2.41 9.81
N GLY A 98 -14.66 2.20 8.90
CA GLY A 98 -16.00 2.79 8.95
C GLY A 98 -16.04 4.27 8.59
N TYR A 99 -14.94 4.85 8.11
CA TYR A 99 -14.87 6.23 7.67
C TYR A 99 -15.09 6.36 6.16
N SER A 100 -15.57 7.51 5.73
CA SER A 100 -15.68 7.91 4.33
C SER A 100 -15.37 9.38 4.14
N SER A 101 -15.04 9.77 2.90
CA SER A 101 -14.80 11.16 2.50
C SER A 101 -15.37 11.43 1.10
N ASP A 102 -15.69 12.69 0.83
CA ASP A 102 -15.96 13.20 -0.51
C ASP A 102 -14.73 13.90 -1.14
N HIS A 103 -13.67 14.15 -0.36
CA HIS A 103 -12.50 14.92 -0.74
C HIS A 103 -11.29 14.02 -0.91
N TRP A 104 -10.99 13.65 -2.14
CA TRP A 104 -9.93 12.72 -2.50
C TRP A 104 -8.89 13.36 -3.41
N GLU A 105 -7.62 13.12 -3.10
CA GLU A 105 -6.49 13.52 -3.91
C GLU A 105 -5.58 12.32 -4.18
N TYR A 106 -5.24 12.09 -5.45
CA TYR A 106 -4.32 11.03 -5.82
C TYR A 106 -2.88 11.48 -5.66
N LEU A 107 -2.17 10.91 -4.69
CA LEU A 107 -0.77 11.23 -4.43
C LEU A 107 0.18 10.52 -5.42
N GLY A 108 -0.29 9.54 -6.15
CA GLY A 108 0.48 8.84 -7.18
C GLY A 108 0.84 7.40 -6.79
N PRO A 109 1.45 6.65 -7.73
CA PRO A 109 1.86 5.28 -7.51
C PRO A 109 3.19 5.21 -6.77
N THR A 110 3.38 4.15 -6.00
CA THR A 110 4.67 3.77 -5.43
C THR A 110 5.00 2.32 -5.76
N VAL A 111 6.27 1.96 -5.63
CA VAL A 111 6.79 0.62 -5.88
C VAL A 111 7.34 0.07 -4.58
N GLU A 112 6.79 -1.04 -4.11
CA GLU A 112 7.18 -1.65 -2.83
C GLU A 112 8.58 -2.26 -2.88
N SER A 113 8.88 -3.03 -3.91
CA SER A 113 10.17 -3.68 -4.10
C SER A 113 10.56 -3.74 -5.57
N SER A 114 11.15 -2.66 -6.08
CA SER A 114 11.53 -2.52 -7.50
C SER A 114 12.45 -3.62 -8.03
N ALA A 115 13.19 -4.28 -7.15
CA ALA A 115 14.13 -5.33 -7.53
C ALA A 115 13.46 -6.69 -7.79
N LYS A 116 12.26 -6.92 -7.24
CA LYS A 116 11.65 -8.27 -7.22
C LYS A 116 10.16 -8.30 -7.48
N MET A 117 9.43 -7.24 -7.18
CA MET A 117 7.98 -7.21 -7.26
C MET A 117 7.51 -6.36 -8.42
N THR A 118 6.33 -6.69 -8.95
CA THR A 118 5.75 -6.00 -10.12
C THR A 118 4.47 -5.24 -9.79
N ASN A 119 3.97 -5.35 -8.55
CA ASN A 119 2.77 -4.65 -8.12
C ASN A 119 2.99 -3.15 -7.93
N THR A 120 1.91 -2.42 -8.04
CA THR A 120 1.82 -0.98 -7.78
C THR A 120 0.97 -0.75 -6.53
N MET A 121 1.44 0.13 -5.65
CA MET A 121 0.66 0.70 -4.56
C MET A 121 0.21 2.10 -4.94
N HIS A 122 -1.09 2.35 -4.97
CA HIS A 122 -1.68 3.65 -5.26
C HIS A 122 -1.95 4.39 -3.96
N ILE A 123 -1.36 5.56 -3.76
CA ILE A 123 -1.52 6.35 -2.53
C ILE A 123 -2.53 7.47 -2.76
N PHE A 124 -3.47 7.60 -1.83
CA PHE A 124 -4.46 8.67 -1.80
C PHE A 124 -4.39 9.47 -0.50
N LEU A 125 -4.76 10.74 -0.57
CA LEU A 125 -5.13 11.57 0.57
C LEU A 125 -6.66 11.73 0.55
N ALA A 126 -7.31 11.40 1.66
CA ALA A 126 -8.72 11.65 1.91
C ALA A 126 -8.85 12.66 3.04
N ARG A 127 -9.58 13.76 2.84
CA ARG A 127 -9.77 14.83 3.84
C ARG A 127 -11.20 14.84 4.35
N ASP A 128 -11.42 15.46 5.50
CA ASP A 128 -12.74 15.61 6.13
C ASP A 128 -13.48 14.26 6.25
N CYS A 129 -12.73 13.23 6.63
CA CYS A 129 -13.28 11.90 6.79
C CYS A 129 -14.23 11.86 7.98
N ARG A 130 -15.39 11.24 7.79
CA ARG A 130 -16.43 11.09 8.82
C ARG A 130 -16.71 9.62 9.06
N LYS A 131 -16.90 9.26 10.31
CA LYS A 131 -17.35 7.90 10.65
C LYS A 131 -18.81 7.72 10.30
N VAL A 132 -19.09 6.93 9.29
CA VAL A 132 -20.45 6.70 8.74
C VAL A 132 -20.98 5.31 9.00
N ALA A 133 -20.11 4.35 9.37
CA ALA A 133 -20.46 2.97 9.63
C ALA A 133 -19.58 2.34 10.72
N SER A 134 -19.93 1.14 11.16
CA SER A 134 -19.01 0.24 11.84
C SER A 134 -18.05 -0.39 10.81
N GLN A 135 -16.91 -0.89 11.28
CA GLN A 135 -16.00 -1.70 10.47
C GLN A 135 -16.74 -2.92 9.89
N HIS A 136 -16.36 -3.33 8.71
CA HIS A 136 -16.85 -4.54 8.04
C HIS A 136 -15.67 -5.37 7.56
N LEU A 137 -15.02 -6.04 8.52
CA LEU A 137 -13.81 -6.80 8.31
C LEU A 137 -14.10 -8.18 7.74
N ASP A 138 -13.19 -8.72 6.97
CA ASP A 138 -13.21 -10.12 6.56
C ASP A 138 -12.97 -11.04 7.77
N GLU A 139 -13.39 -12.30 7.69
CA GLU A 139 -13.25 -13.28 8.78
C GLU A 139 -11.78 -13.50 9.22
N THR A 140 -10.83 -13.13 8.39
CA THR A 140 -9.39 -13.26 8.64
C THR A 140 -8.73 -11.96 9.09
N GLU A 141 -9.51 -10.89 9.24
CA GLU A 141 -9.02 -9.58 9.62
C GLU A 141 -9.36 -9.25 11.07
N GLU A 142 -8.35 -8.90 11.84
CA GLU A 142 -8.48 -8.39 13.19
C GLU A 142 -7.63 -7.12 13.33
N LEU A 143 -8.29 -5.97 13.37
CA LEU A 143 -7.63 -4.68 13.46
C LEU A 143 -8.40 -3.68 14.33
N THR A 144 -7.67 -2.73 14.91
CA THR A 144 -8.22 -1.59 15.65
C THR A 144 -7.88 -0.29 14.96
N VAL A 145 -8.76 0.72 15.10
CA VAL A 145 -8.57 2.06 14.53
C VAL A 145 -8.04 3.01 15.59
N GLU A 146 -7.01 3.77 15.26
CA GLU A 146 -6.40 4.80 16.08
C GLU A 146 -6.44 6.15 15.36
N LEU A 147 -6.76 7.22 16.07
CA LEU A 147 -6.71 8.59 15.57
C LEU A 147 -5.47 9.27 16.14
N VAL A 148 -4.58 9.73 15.27
CA VAL A 148 -3.29 10.29 15.67
C VAL A 148 -3.09 11.64 14.98
N PRO A 149 -2.77 12.74 15.71
CA PRO A 149 -2.45 14.01 15.07
C PRO A 149 -1.36 13.86 14.00
N MET A 150 -1.47 14.60 12.88
CA MET A 150 -0.52 14.47 11.76
C MET A 150 0.94 14.65 12.19
N GLU A 151 1.24 15.64 13.03
CA GLU A 151 2.61 15.85 13.55
C GLU A 151 3.13 14.62 14.30
N LYS A 152 2.25 13.99 15.11
CA LYS A 152 2.61 12.78 15.86
C LYS A 152 2.81 11.58 14.91
N ALA A 153 1.97 11.43 13.89
CA ALA A 153 2.13 10.39 12.89
C ALA A 153 3.47 10.53 12.15
N VAL A 154 3.88 11.76 11.80
CA VAL A 154 5.22 12.04 11.23
C VAL A 154 6.33 11.63 12.21
N GLU A 155 6.23 11.98 13.50
CA GLU A 155 7.20 11.56 14.51
C GLU A 155 7.29 10.03 14.59
N MET A 156 6.15 9.33 14.58
CA MET A 156 6.09 7.87 14.61
C MET A 156 6.74 7.23 13.37
N VAL A 157 6.65 7.85 12.20
CA VAL A 157 7.41 7.44 11.01
C VAL A 157 8.91 7.65 11.24
N MET A 158 9.32 8.82 11.74
CA MET A 158 10.73 9.16 11.96
C MET A 158 11.40 8.28 13.02
N THR A 159 10.64 7.73 13.96
CA THR A 159 11.11 6.79 14.98
C THR A 159 10.94 5.31 14.63
N ASN A 160 10.44 5.01 13.42
CA ASN A 160 10.12 3.66 12.92
C ASN A 160 9.02 2.92 13.73
N GLU A 161 8.19 3.61 14.47
CA GLU A 161 6.97 3.06 15.05
C GLU A 161 5.96 2.73 13.91
N ILE A 162 5.82 3.64 12.93
CA ILE A 162 5.20 3.36 11.63
C ILE A 162 6.33 3.04 10.64
N CYS A 163 6.50 1.77 10.29
CA CYS A 163 7.62 1.29 9.48
C CYS A 163 7.24 0.65 8.13
N CYS A 164 5.95 0.52 7.83
CA CYS A 164 5.48 0.08 6.52
C CYS A 164 5.75 1.16 5.46
N ASN A 165 6.34 0.78 4.32
CA ASN A 165 6.77 1.73 3.28
C ASN A 165 5.64 2.60 2.75
N SER A 166 4.49 2.02 2.41
CA SER A 166 3.34 2.77 1.90
C SER A 166 2.80 3.76 2.93
N SER A 167 2.72 3.35 4.21
CA SER A 167 2.28 4.20 5.30
C SER A 167 3.24 5.37 5.56
N ALA A 168 4.54 5.07 5.70
CA ALA A 168 5.55 6.08 5.91
C ALA A 168 5.62 7.08 4.75
N HIS A 169 5.67 6.58 3.50
CA HIS A 169 5.69 7.41 2.31
C HIS A 169 4.44 8.29 2.21
N GLY A 170 3.26 7.70 2.41
CA GLY A 170 1.98 8.41 2.34
C GLY A 170 1.89 9.53 3.37
N ILE A 171 2.16 9.23 4.65
CA ILE A 171 2.10 10.20 5.75
C ILE A 171 3.06 11.37 5.52
N LEU A 172 4.34 11.09 5.22
CA LEU A 172 5.33 12.15 5.00
C LEU A 172 4.97 13.03 3.79
N ARG A 173 4.47 12.43 2.73
CA ARG A 173 4.04 13.16 1.53
C ARG A 173 2.83 14.03 1.81
N ALA A 174 1.80 13.49 2.47
CA ALA A 174 0.62 14.25 2.86
C ALA A 174 0.96 15.40 3.81
N ALA A 175 1.78 15.16 4.84
CA ALA A 175 2.23 16.19 5.76
C ALA A 175 2.91 17.34 5.02
N ARG A 176 3.83 17.03 4.08
CA ARG A 176 4.54 18.06 3.29
C ARG A 176 3.60 18.87 2.40
N MET A 177 2.55 18.25 1.86
CA MET A 177 1.56 18.95 1.04
C MET A 177 0.73 19.91 1.89
N LEU A 178 0.28 19.49 3.07
CA LEU A 178 -0.51 20.30 4.00
C LEU A 178 0.25 21.51 4.54
N GLU A 179 1.58 21.44 4.69
CA GLU A 179 2.42 22.59 5.08
C GLU A 179 2.49 23.70 4.02
N THR A 180 2.14 23.40 2.78
CA THR A 180 2.28 24.33 1.63
C THR A 180 0.96 24.95 1.18
N GLU A 181 -0.15 24.60 1.82
CA GLU A 181 -1.49 25.18 1.63
C GLU A 181 -1.72 26.37 2.58
#